data_6d4b510a1234f8d340bf5aeadf52bb08
#
_entry.id   6d4b510a1234f8d340bf5aeadf52bb08
#
_cell.length_a   1.000
_cell.length_b   1.000
_cell.length_c   1.000
_cell.angle_alpha   90.00
_cell.angle_beta   90.00
_cell.angle_gamma   90.00
#
_symmetry.space_group_name_H-M   'P 1'
#
loop_
_entity.id
_entity.type
_entity.pdbx_description
1 polymer ?
#
loop_
_entity_poly.entity_id
_entity_poly.type
_entity_poly.pdbx_seq_one_letter_code
_entity_poly.pdbx_strand_id
1 'polypeptide(L)'
;AWTGRGTLQRWHELFQSDLYFLLAEDSRKSQVAGFTSVNSKGYLHSMFVHPDYQRQGIASRLLLKAEEYVRIRQGVSVYSEVSITARPFFEKHGYSIEKEQTVSVGDIEMTNFLMYKRI
;
A
#
# COMPACT_ATOMS: atom_id res chain seq x y z
N ALA A 1 17.82 6.18 -4.05
CA ALA A 1 16.82 5.11 -4.07
C ALA A 1 16.69 4.47 -2.71
N TRP A 2 15.55 3.86 -2.47
CA TRP A 2 15.29 3.18 -1.19
C TRP A 2 15.85 1.77 -1.17
N THR A 3 17.04 1.61 -1.64
CA THR A 3 17.76 0.34 -1.61
C THR A 3 19.00 0.43 -0.74
N GLY A 4 19.24 1.54 -0.05
CA GLY A 4 20.28 1.67 0.90
C GLY A 4 21.54 2.38 0.44
N ARG A 5 21.58 2.87 -0.77
CA ARG A 5 22.79 3.57 -1.24
C ARG A 5 22.90 4.95 -0.61
N GLY A 6 23.66 5.05 0.47
CA GLY A 6 23.88 6.30 1.15
C GLY A 6 22.64 6.88 1.83
N THR A 7 21.54 6.17 1.84
CA THR A 7 20.30 6.62 2.47
C THR A 7 20.04 5.78 3.71
N LEU A 8 19.79 6.44 4.82
CA LEU A 8 19.46 5.76 6.04
C LEU A 8 17.97 5.49 6.07
N GLN A 9 17.61 4.23 5.92
CA GLN A 9 16.23 3.78 5.87
C GLN A 9 15.91 3.01 7.13
N ARG A 10 14.70 3.23 7.63
CA ARG A 10 14.18 2.44 8.72
C ARG A 10 12.77 2.01 8.39
N TRP A 11 12.47 0.77 8.73
CA TRP A 11 11.15 0.22 8.59
C TRP A 11 10.57 0.02 9.98
N HIS A 12 9.36 0.51 10.18
CA HIS A 12 8.68 0.38 11.46
C HIS A 12 7.41 -0.40 11.29
N GLU A 13 7.18 -1.33 12.18
CA GLU A 13 5.96 -2.13 12.19
C GLU A 13 5.13 -1.76 13.40
N LEU A 14 3.85 -1.52 13.18
CA LEU A 14 2.91 -1.19 14.23
C LEU A 14 1.68 -2.06 14.09
N PHE A 15 1.17 -2.52 15.22
CA PHE A 15 -0.04 -3.33 15.24
C PHE A 15 -1.09 -2.59 16.03
N GLN A 16 -2.23 -2.34 15.40
CA GLN A 16 -3.35 -1.65 16.05
C GLN A 16 -4.65 -2.31 15.63
N SER A 17 -5.37 -2.85 16.59
CA SER A 17 -6.56 -3.66 16.32
C SER A 17 -6.19 -4.83 15.41
N ASP A 18 -6.87 -4.97 14.27
CA ASP A 18 -6.55 -6.01 13.29
C ASP A 18 -5.71 -5.48 12.15
N LEU A 19 -5.17 -4.26 12.28
CA LEU A 19 -4.35 -3.67 11.24
C LEU A 19 -2.87 -3.76 11.54
N TYR A 20 -2.13 -4.14 10.53
CA TYR A 20 -0.68 -4.11 10.53
C TYR A 20 -0.27 -2.88 9.72
N PHE A 21 0.49 -1.98 10.36
CA PHE A 21 1.02 -0.79 9.71
C PHE A 21 2.51 -0.98 9.44
N LEU A 22 2.93 -0.63 8.25
CA LEU A 22 4.35 -0.62 7.89
C LEU A 22 4.70 0.79 7.44
N LEU A 23 5.70 1.38 8.10
CA LEU A 23 6.18 2.73 7.81
C LEU A 23 7.59 2.67 7.28
N ALA A 24 7.88 3.48 6.28
CA ALA A 24 9.22 3.71 5.78
C ALA A 24 9.68 5.10 6.24
N GLU A 25 10.80 5.15 6.94
CA GLU A 25 11.34 6.40 7.47
C GLU A 25 12.68 6.73 6.84
N ASP A 26 12.86 8.00 6.46
CA ASP A 26 14.17 8.54 6.15
C ASP A 26 14.79 8.97 7.47
N SER A 27 15.68 8.16 8.03
CA SER A 27 16.22 8.41 9.37
C SER A 27 17.12 9.64 9.44
N ARG A 28 17.67 10.09 8.32
CA ARG A 28 18.49 11.30 8.31
C ARG A 28 17.66 12.54 8.57
N LYS A 29 16.40 12.53 8.12
CA LYS A 29 15.50 13.67 8.25
C LYS A 29 14.41 13.44 9.28
N SER A 30 14.39 12.27 9.90
CA SER A 30 13.31 11.87 10.81
C SER A 30 11.93 12.11 10.17
N GLN A 31 11.79 11.71 8.90
CA GLN A 31 10.60 11.95 8.13
C GLN A 31 10.02 10.64 7.62
N VAL A 32 8.69 10.50 7.72
CA VAL A 32 7.99 9.36 7.14
C VAL A 32 7.95 9.53 5.63
N ALA A 33 8.57 8.60 4.93
CA ALA A 33 8.60 8.61 3.46
C ALA A 33 7.35 7.95 2.88
N GLY A 34 6.75 7.02 3.62
CA GLY A 34 5.53 6.36 3.18
C GLY A 34 5.04 5.36 4.20
N PHE A 35 3.80 4.90 4.02
CA PHE A 35 3.26 3.85 4.87
C PHE A 35 2.17 3.08 4.14
N THR A 36 1.88 1.89 4.66
CA THR A 36 0.74 1.10 4.22
C THR A 36 0.12 0.40 5.43
N SER A 37 -1.14 0.03 5.30
CA SER A 37 -1.80 -0.79 6.31
C SER A 37 -2.61 -1.89 5.65
N VAL A 38 -2.58 -3.07 6.26
CA VAL A 38 -3.27 -4.24 5.74
C VAL A 38 -3.74 -5.06 6.93
N ASN A 39 -4.89 -5.73 6.78
CA ASN A 39 -5.35 -6.65 7.82
C ASN A 39 -4.97 -8.08 7.48
N SER A 40 -5.18 -9.00 8.42
CA SER A 40 -4.78 -10.38 8.25
C SER A 40 -5.60 -11.11 7.17
N LYS A 41 -6.75 -10.55 6.79
CA LYS A 41 -7.59 -11.13 5.74
C LYS A 41 -7.17 -10.69 4.34
N GLY A 42 -6.17 -9.81 4.23
CA GLY A 42 -5.66 -9.37 2.95
C GLY A 42 -6.23 -8.06 2.44
N TYR A 43 -7.02 -7.34 3.26
CA TYR A 43 -7.52 -6.04 2.85
C TYR A 43 -6.44 -4.98 3.07
N LEU A 44 -5.98 -4.39 1.98
CA LEU A 44 -5.03 -3.27 2.01
C LEU A 44 -5.82 -2.00 2.21
N HIS A 45 -5.75 -1.46 3.41
CA HIS A 45 -6.59 -0.35 3.84
C HIS A 45 -6.07 1.00 3.36
N SER A 46 -4.75 1.18 3.37
CA SER A 46 -4.16 2.47 2.98
C SER A 46 -2.77 2.28 2.41
N MET A 47 -2.37 3.23 1.59
CA MET A 47 -1.01 3.33 1.08
C MET A 47 -0.74 4.80 0.79
N PHE A 48 0.39 5.29 1.28
CA PHE A 48 0.81 6.66 1.10
C PHE A 48 2.31 6.73 0.86
N VAL A 49 2.71 7.59 -0.08
CA VAL A 49 4.13 7.93 -0.27
C VAL A 49 4.23 9.45 -0.27
N HIS A 50 5.09 9.97 0.59
CA HIS A 50 5.33 11.40 0.69
C HIS A 50 5.84 11.94 -0.65
N PRO A 51 5.36 13.13 -1.09
CA PRO A 51 5.75 13.66 -2.41
C PRO A 51 7.24 13.75 -2.66
N ASP A 52 8.03 14.06 -1.63
CA ASP A 52 9.49 14.17 -1.77
C ASP A 52 10.17 12.83 -2.02
N TYR A 53 9.46 11.73 -1.88
CA TYR A 53 10.01 10.38 -2.00
C TYR A 53 9.37 9.58 -3.12
N GLN A 54 8.60 10.21 -3.98
CA GLN A 54 7.97 9.50 -5.08
C GLN A 54 9.01 9.06 -6.11
N ARG A 55 8.67 8.03 -6.89
CA ARG A 55 9.52 7.47 -7.94
C ARG A 55 10.81 6.85 -7.41
N GLN A 56 10.83 6.46 -6.15
CA GLN A 56 11.99 5.79 -5.54
C GLN A 56 11.69 4.34 -5.20
N GLY A 57 10.56 3.81 -5.63
CA GLY A 57 10.19 2.42 -5.40
C GLY A 57 9.63 2.13 -4.02
N ILE A 58 9.32 3.16 -3.23
CA ILE A 58 8.82 2.95 -1.88
C ILE A 58 7.45 2.27 -1.89
N ALA A 59 6.54 2.73 -2.75
CA ALA A 59 5.21 2.14 -2.84
C ALA A 59 5.29 0.66 -3.21
N SER A 60 6.17 0.31 -4.16
CA SER A 60 6.36 -1.08 -4.56
C SER A 60 6.87 -1.93 -3.40
N ARG A 61 7.81 -1.42 -2.62
CA ARG A 61 8.34 -2.16 -1.47
C ARG A 61 7.30 -2.29 -0.37
N LEU A 62 6.53 -1.24 -0.12
CA LEU A 62 5.44 -1.31 0.86
C LEU A 62 4.43 -2.38 0.46
N LEU A 63 4.05 -2.40 -0.82
CA LEU A 63 3.08 -3.37 -1.31
C LEU A 63 3.61 -4.79 -1.19
N LEU A 64 4.86 -5.03 -1.57
CA LEU A 64 5.48 -6.35 -1.45
C LEU A 64 5.53 -6.82 0.00
N LYS A 65 5.85 -5.93 0.92
CA LYS A 65 5.90 -6.27 2.34
C LYS A 65 4.51 -6.55 2.90
N ALA A 66 3.50 -5.81 2.44
CA ALA A 66 2.12 -6.07 2.83
C ALA A 66 1.68 -7.46 2.34
N GLU A 67 2.01 -7.80 1.11
CA GLU A 67 1.72 -9.13 0.56
C GLU A 67 2.42 -10.23 1.35
N GLU A 68 3.66 -10.00 1.74
CA GLU A 68 4.41 -10.95 2.55
C GLU A 68 3.76 -11.15 3.92
N TYR A 69 3.30 -10.07 4.55
CA TYR A 69 2.60 -10.16 5.81
C TYR A 69 1.37 -11.07 5.71
N VAL A 70 0.58 -10.88 4.66
CA VAL A 70 -0.63 -11.68 4.44
C VAL A 70 -0.26 -13.13 4.16
N ARG A 71 0.78 -13.35 3.35
CA ARG A 71 1.23 -14.70 2.99
C ARG A 71 1.71 -15.48 4.21
N ILE A 72 2.46 -14.84 5.09
CA ILE A 72 2.96 -15.50 6.30
C ILE A 72 1.80 -15.94 7.20
N ARG A 73 0.71 -15.18 7.18
CA ARG A 73 -0.49 -15.53 7.94
C ARG A 73 -1.45 -16.44 7.17
N GLN A 74 -0.94 -17.07 6.12
CA GLN A 74 -1.68 -18.04 5.31
C GLN A 74 -2.84 -17.44 4.53
N GLY A 75 -2.82 -16.13 4.32
CA GLY A 75 -3.75 -15.49 3.41
C GLY A 75 -3.41 -15.85 1.97
N VAL A 76 -4.42 -15.85 1.11
CA VAL A 76 -4.26 -16.29 -0.28
C VAL A 76 -4.41 -15.14 -1.29
N SER A 77 -4.85 -13.99 -0.84
CA SER A 77 -5.02 -12.85 -1.73
C SER A 77 -4.92 -11.54 -0.96
N VAL A 78 -4.61 -10.47 -1.70
CA VAL A 78 -4.66 -9.11 -1.20
C VAL A 78 -5.63 -8.35 -2.10
N TYR A 79 -6.48 -7.54 -1.49
CA TYR A 79 -7.45 -6.74 -2.23
C TYR A 79 -7.51 -5.33 -1.64
N SER A 80 -7.94 -4.37 -2.47
CA SER A 80 -8.00 -2.98 -2.06
C SER A 80 -8.98 -2.22 -2.92
N GLU A 81 -9.50 -1.14 -2.36
CA GLU A 81 -10.30 -0.19 -3.12
C GLU A 81 -9.37 0.87 -3.68
N VAL A 82 -9.24 0.93 -4.98
CA VAL A 82 -8.17 1.64 -5.67
C VAL A 82 -8.75 2.78 -6.50
N SER A 83 -8.18 3.97 -6.35
CA SER A 83 -8.60 5.13 -7.14
C SER A 83 -8.23 4.97 -8.61
N ILE A 84 -8.86 5.79 -9.46
CA ILE A 84 -8.53 5.82 -10.89
C ILE A 84 -7.04 6.11 -11.07
N THR A 85 -6.50 7.06 -10.29
CA THR A 85 -5.10 7.45 -10.39
C THR A 85 -4.14 6.35 -9.96
N ALA A 86 -4.50 5.58 -8.95
CA ALA A 86 -3.64 4.52 -8.43
C ALA A 86 -3.75 3.21 -9.21
N ARG A 87 -4.79 3.05 -10.02
CA ARG A 87 -5.04 1.82 -10.75
C ARG A 87 -3.84 1.32 -11.56
N PRO A 88 -3.14 2.16 -12.35
CA PRO A 88 -2.01 1.66 -13.13
C PRO A 88 -0.90 1.07 -12.28
N PHE A 89 -0.67 1.64 -11.10
CA PHE A 89 0.33 1.11 -10.19
C PHE A 89 -0.03 -0.31 -9.74
N PHE A 90 -1.29 -0.53 -9.36
CA PHE A 90 -1.73 -1.85 -8.92
C PHE A 90 -1.74 -2.85 -10.08
N GLU A 91 -2.15 -2.43 -11.27
CA GLU A 91 -2.11 -3.31 -12.44
C GLU A 91 -0.69 -3.76 -12.76
N LYS A 92 0.26 -2.85 -12.66
CA LYS A 92 1.67 -3.17 -12.88
C LYS A 92 2.17 -4.23 -11.89
N HIS A 93 1.59 -4.28 -10.71
CA HIS A 93 1.98 -5.23 -9.67
C HIS A 93 1.14 -6.50 -9.64
N GLY A 94 0.38 -6.74 -10.70
CA GLY A 94 -0.36 -7.99 -10.85
C GLY A 94 -1.77 -7.98 -10.33
N TYR A 95 -2.30 -6.82 -9.97
CA TYR A 95 -3.68 -6.72 -9.50
C TYR A 95 -4.64 -6.62 -10.67
N SER A 96 -5.79 -7.25 -10.52
CA SER A 96 -6.87 -7.24 -11.51
C SER A 96 -8.11 -6.56 -10.92
N ILE A 97 -8.90 -5.95 -11.79
CA ILE A 97 -10.15 -5.33 -11.37
C ILE A 97 -11.19 -6.42 -11.17
N GLU A 98 -11.78 -6.44 -9.99
CA GLU A 98 -12.93 -7.30 -9.75
C GLU A 98 -14.22 -6.55 -10.07
N LYS A 99 -14.27 -5.24 -9.72
CA LYS A 99 -15.48 -4.48 -9.93
C LYS A 99 -15.18 -2.99 -9.87
N GLU A 100 -15.87 -2.23 -10.72
CA GLU A 100 -15.87 -0.78 -10.67
C GLU A 100 -16.97 -0.34 -9.73
N GLN A 101 -16.69 0.66 -8.89
CA GLN A 101 -17.62 1.14 -7.88
C GLN A 101 -17.80 2.64 -8.00
N THR A 102 -19.03 3.11 -7.73
CA THR A 102 -19.30 4.53 -7.58
C THR A 102 -19.59 4.79 -6.11
N VAL A 103 -18.86 5.72 -5.54
CA VAL A 103 -18.99 6.11 -4.13
C VAL A 103 -19.47 7.55 -4.10
N SER A 104 -20.51 7.81 -3.32
CA SER A 104 -21.03 9.17 -3.16
C SER A 104 -20.60 9.73 -1.80
N VAL A 105 -20.01 10.93 -1.84
CA VAL A 105 -19.66 11.67 -0.64
C VAL A 105 -20.31 13.05 -0.76
N GLY A 106 -21.41 13.27 -0.03
CA GLY A 106 -22.22 14.45 -0.22
C GLY A 106 -22.80 14.48 -1.61
N ASP A 107 -22.55 15.55 -2.36
CA ASP A 107 -23.02 15.70 -3.74
C ASP A 107 -22.00 15.24 -4.76
N ILE A 108 -20.90 14.66 -4.31
CA ILE A 108 -19.80 14.27 -5.19
C ILE A 108 -19.82 12.76 -5.38
N GLU A 109 -19.81 12.34 -6.65
CA GLU A 109 -19.66 10.93 -7.00
C GLU A 109 -18.21 10.67 -7.39
N MET A 110 -17.64 9.58 -6.86
CA MET A 110 -16.27 9.18 -7.15
C MET A 110 -16.27 7.74 -7.62
N THR A 111 -15.44 7.45 -8.60
CA THR A 111 -15.25 6.09 -9.09
C THR A 111 -14.00 5.51 -8.47
N ASN A 112 -14.10 4.28 -7.97
CA ASN A 112 -12.92 3.51 -7.62
C ASN A 112 -13.10 2.08 -8.11
N PHE A 113 -12.07 1.28 -7.90
CA PHE A 113 -12.05 -0.11 -8.37
C PHE A 113 -11.70 -1.03 -7.22
N LEU A 114 -12.47 -2.08 -7.05
CA LEU A 114 -12.06 -3.15 -6.17
C LEU A 114 -11.09 -4.01 -6.96
N MET A 115 -9.84 -4.05 -6.52
CA MET A 115 -8.80 -4.80 -7.19
C MET A 115 -8.24 -5.88 -6.27
N TYR A 116 -7.75 -6.95 -6.84
CA TYR A 116 -7.23 -8.07 -6.07
C TYR A 116 -6.07 -8.74 -6.78
N LYS A 117 -5.29 -9.46 -6.00
CA LYS A 117 -4.20 -10.30 -6.49
C LYS A 117 -4.10 -11.54 -5.62
N ARG A 118 -3.98 -12.70 -6.26
CA ARG A 118 -3.69 -13.93 -5.53
C ARG A 118 -2.19 -14.00 -5.25
N ILE A 119 -1.86 -14.32 -4.02
CA ILE A 119 -0.46 -14.34 -3.58
C ILE A 119 -0.02 -15.72 -3.12
#